data_ccaf9600d07012b5f121aa564b8f3603
#
_entry.id   ccaf9600d07012b5f121aa564b8f3603
#
_cell.length_a   1.000
_cell.length_b   1.000
_cell.length_c   1.000
_cell.angle_alpha   90.00
_cell.angle_beta   90.00
_cell.angle_gamma   90.00
#
_symmetry.space_group_name_H-M   'P 1'
#
loop_
_entity.id
_entity.type
_entity.pdbx_description
1 polymer ?
#
loop_
_entity_poly.entity_id
_entity_poly.type
_entity_poly.pdbx_seq_one_letter_code
_entity_poly.pdbx_strand_id
1 'polypeptide(L)'
;MSGFFKSSIGRKVAMALSAFFLMFFLLQHLSINILSVLSPETFNEVSHFMGTNPVVQFALQPVLIFAVVFHFVMGFVLELRNSGARKVAYAKNNGGASSSWMSRNMIWSGITILAFIGLHFIDFWFPEMNTKFIQQDWSGTMEGVEGFRYHHELVEKFVNPVRVGAYAFAFVLLGLHLAHGFTSAFQSMGGTAGRKKTLQTIGKAYSIIIP
;
A
#
# COMPACT_ATOMS: atom_id res chain seq x y z
N MET A 1 -13.78 22.84 14.42
CA MET A 1 -13.09 21.59 13.97
C MET A 1 -11.54 21.62 14.08
N SER A 2 -10.96 22.57 14.78
CA SER A 2 -9.48 22.76 14.84
C SER A 2 -8.74 21.90 15.89
N GLY A 3 -9.43 21.08 16.69
CA GLY A 3 -8.83 20.34 17.81
C GLY A 3 -8.29 18.95 17.48
N PHE A 4 -9.00 18.17 16.65
CA PHE A 4 -8.68 16.75 16.44
C PHE A 4 -7.30 16.51 15.82
N PHE A 5 -7.01 17.12 14.69
CA PHE A 5 -5.69 16.99 14.04
C PHE A 5 -4.54 17.71 14.76
N LYS A 6 -4.86 18.63 15.69
CA LYS A 6 -3.85 19.24 16.55
C LYS A 6 -3.42 18.31 17.68
N SER A 7 -4.28 17.42 18.14
CA SER A 7 -3.96 16.47 19.22
C SER A 7 -3.05 15.33 18.71
N SER A 8 -2.18 14.82 19.58
CA SER A 8 -1.32 13.66 19.28
C SER A 8 -2.13 12.39 19.05
N ILE A 9 -3.24 12.23 19.80
CA ILE A 9 -4.15 11.09 19.68
C ILE A 9 -4.89 11.15 18.33
N GLY A 10 -5.46 12.31 17.98
CA GLY A 10 -6.20 12.47 16.73
C GLY A 10 -5.37 12.12 15.49
N ARG A 11 -4.09 12.56 15.45
CA ARG A 11 -3.18 12.21 14.36
C ARG A 11 -2.88 10.72 14.29
N LYS A 12 -2.69 10.03 15.43
CA LYS A 12 -2.46 8.59 15.48
C LYS A 12 -3.69 7.82 15.02
N VAL A 13 -4.88 8.24 15.41
CA VAL A 13 -6.15 7.66 14.95
C VAL A 13 -6.33 7.85 13.45
N ALA A 14 -6.10 9.05 12.92
CA ALA A 14 -6.20 9.32 11.48
C ALA A 14 -5.20 8.47 10.67
N MET A 15 -3.96 8.34 11.17
CA MET A 15 -2.95 7.47 10.59
C MET A 15 -3.38 6.00 10.59
N ALA A 16 -3.96 5.51 11.70
CA ALA A 16 -4.46 4.14 11.80
C ALA A 16 -5.63 3.87 10.85
N LEU A 17 -6.56 4.81 10.71
CA LEU A 17 -7.69 4.69 9.78
C LEU A 17 -7.21 4.61 8.33
N SER A 18 -6.26 5.46 7.93
CA SER A 18 -5.67 5.36 6.59
C SER A 18 -4.95 4.02 6.38
N ALA A 19 -4.24 3.51 7.40
CA ALA A 19 -3.59 2.21 7.34
C ALA A 19 -4.60 1.06 7.17
N PHE A 20 -5.72 1.06 7.89
CA PHE A 20 -6.77 0.06 7.72
C PHE A 20 -7.39 0.08 6.33
N PHE A 21 -7.66 1.27 5.79
CA PHE A 21 -8.16 1.41 4.43
C PHE A 21 -7.18 0.84 3.41
N LEU A 22 -5.89 1.17 3.52
CA LEU A 22 -4.86 0.64 2.63
C LEU A 22 -4.65 -0.86 2.78
N MET A 23 -4.71 -1.40 4.00
CA MET A 23 -4.66 -2.86 4.22
C MET A 23 -5.85 -3.57 3.56
N PHE A 24 -7.06 -3.03 3.68
CA PHE A 24 -8.22 -3.58 2.97
C PHE A 24 -8.04 -3.54 1.46
N PHE A 25 -7.55 -2.43 0.92
CA PHE A 25 -7.22 -2.30 -0.50
C PHE A 25 -6.17 -3.34 -0.94
N LEU A 26 -5.09 -3.52 -0.18
CA LEU A 26 -4.06 -4.51 -0.51
C LEU A 26 -4.61 -5.94 -0.57
N LEU A 27 -5.52 -6.30 0.34
CA LEU A 27 -6.19 -7.61 0.30
C LEU A 27 -7.01 -7.77 -0.97
N GLN A 28 -7.81 -6.76 -1.35
CA GLN A 28 -8.57 -6.76 -2.60
C GLN A 28 -7.62 -6.82 -3.81
N HIS A 29 -6.55 -6.04 -3.79
CA HIS A 29 -5.56 -5.97 -4.87
C HIS A 29 -4.89 -7.34 -5.09
N LEU A 30 -4.45 -8.00 -4.03
CA LEU A 30 -3.94 -9.38 -4.10
C LEU A 30 -4.99 -10.33 -4.67
N SER A 31 -6.24 -10.24 -4.20
CA SER A 31 -7.32 -11.13 -4.64
C SER A 31 -7.59 -11.05 -6.15
N ILE A 32 -7.42 -9.85 -6.73
CA ILE A 32 -7.53 -9.67 -8.18
C ILE A 32 -6.26 -10.17 -8.89
N ASN A 33 -5.08 -9.81 -8.36
CA ASN A 33 -3.83 -10.17 -9.04
C ASN A 33 -3.54 -11.67 -9.03
N ILE A 34 -3.99 -12.42 -8.03
CA ILE A 34 -3.83 -13.87 -8.02
C ILE A 34 -4.61 -14.56 -9.16
N LEU A 35 -5.66 -13.93 -9.67
CA LEU A 35 -6.40 -14.42 -10.83
C LEU A 35 -5.52 -14.46 -12.09
N SER A 36 -4.52 -13.59 -12.21
CA SER A 36 -3.59 -13.61 -13.34
C SER A 36 -2.83 -14.93 -13.48
N VAL A 37 -2.68 -15.68 -12.36
CA VAL A 37 -2.04 -16.99 -12.32
C VAL A 37 -3.06 -18.12 -12.42
N LEU A 38 -4.24 -17.93 -11.81
CA LEU A 38 -5.26 -18.98 -11.71
C LEU A 38 -6.15 -19.07 -12.97
N SER A 39 -6.52 -17.92 -13.55
CA SER A 39 -7.40 -17.80 -14.72
C SER A 39 -7.16 -16.45 -15.40
N PRO A 40 -6.30 -16.40 -16.42
CA PRO A 40 -6.04 -15.18 -17.19
C PRO A 40 -7.29 -14.51 -17.76
N GLU A 41 -8.26 -15.31 -18.18
CA GLU A 41 -9.54 -14.82 -18.68
C GLU A 41 -10.33 -14.08 -17.59
N THR A 42 -10.51 -14.71 -16.42
CA THR A 42 -11.19 -14.09 -15.28
C THR A 42 -10.44 -12.85 -14.78
N PHE A 43 -9.10 -12.88 -14.80
CA PHE A 43 -8.30 -11.69 -14.49
C PHE A 43 -8.60 -10.53 -15.43
N ASN A 44 -8.68 -10.82 -16.74
CA ASN A 44 -9.00 -9.85 -17.77
C ASN A 44 -10.39 -9.23 -17.57
N GLU A 45 -11.41 -10.06 -17.32
CA GLU A 45 -12.79 -9.62 -17.09
C GLU A 45 -12.89 -8.72 -15.85
N VAL A 46 -12.32 -9.17 -14.72
CA VAL A 46 -12.34 -8.41 -13.46
C VAL A 46 -11.55 -7.10 -13.61
N SER A 47 -10.40 -7.13 -14.28
CA SER A 47 -9.60 -5.93 -14.54
C SER A 47 -10.35 -4.93 -15.42
N HIS A 48 -11.02 -5.41 -16.47
CA HIS A 48 -11.86 -4.58 -17.32
C HIS A 48 -13.03 -3.96 -16.54
N PHE A 49 -13.74 -4.75 -15.75
CA PHE A 49 -14.80 -4.24 -14.88
C PHE A 49 -14.28 -3.16 -13.91
N MET A 50 -13.18 -3.41 -13.21
CA MET A 50 -12.58 -2.44 -12.30
C MET A 50 -12.12 -1.17 -13.02
N GLY A 51 -11.62 -1.34 -14.24
CA GLY A 51 -11.14 -0.27 -15.09
C GLY A 51 -12.24 0.59 -15.74
N THR A 52 -13.46 0.08 -15.91
CA THR A 52 -14.55 0.76 -16.64
C THR A 52 -15.72 1.16 -15.75
N ASN A 53 -15.87 0.56 -14.57
CA ASN A 53 -16.95 0.88 -13.64
C ASN A 53 -16.84 2.33 -13.14
N PRO A 54 -17.88 3.19 -13.34
CA PRO A 54 -17.81 4.60 -12.95
C PRO A 54 -17.58 4.84 -11.47
N VAL A 55 -18.13 4.00 -10.58
CA VAL A 55 -17.94 4.13 -9.13
C VAL A 55 -16.49 3.87 -8.77
N VAL A 56 -15.86 2.87 -9.39
CA VAL A 56 -14.44 2.57 -9.16
C VAL A 56 -13.57 3.72 -9.67
N GLN A 57 -13.80 4.18 -10.90
CA GLN A 57 -12.96 5.19 -11.55
C GLN A 57 -13.11 6.58 -10.92
N PHE A 58 -14.33 7.01 -10.63
CA PHE A 58 -14.60 8.40 -10.23
C PHE A 58 -14.84 8.59 -8.72
N ALA A 59 -15.00 7.51 -7.96
CA ALA A 59 -15.13 7.59 -6.51
C ALA A 59 -14.03 6.82 -5.77
N LEU A 60 -13.89 5.50 -5.98
CA LEU A 60 -12.95 4.68 -5.19
C LEU A 60 -11.49 4.97 -5.53
N GLN A 61 -11.13 5.17 -6.80
CA GLN A 61 -9.77 5.47 -7.22
C GLN A 61 -9.25 6.82 -6.68
N PRO A 62 -9.98 7.95 -6.77
CA PRO A 62 -9.57 9.19 -6.12
C PRO A 62 -9.44 9.08 -4.60
N VAL A 63 -10.34 8.35 -3.94
CA VAL A 63 -10.25 8.09 -2.50
C VAL A 63 -9.00 7.28 -2.16
N LEU A 64 -8.66 6.29 -2.97
CA LEU A 64 -7.45 5.48 -2.79
C LEU A 64 -6.19 6.35 -2.94
N ILE A 65 -6.10 7.17 -3.99
CA ILE A 65 -4.96 8.08 -4.21
C ILE A 65 -4.83 9.03 -3.02
N PHE A 66 -5.94 9.63 -2.59
CA PHE A 66 -5.96 10.49 -1.40
C PHE A 66 -5.48 9.75 -0.16
N ALA A 67 -5.93 8.51 0.08
CA ALA A 67 -5.53 7.73 1.24
C ALA A 67 -4.03 7.40 1.23
N VAL A 68 -3.45 7.06 0.08
CA VAL A 68 -2.01 6.83 -0.08
C VAL A 68 -1.22 8.10 0.25
N VAL A 69 -1.58 9.24 -0.36
CA VAL A 69 -0.93 10.52 -0.13
C VAL A 69 -1.06 10.94 1.34
N PHE A 70 -2.25 10.83 1.90
CA PHE A 70 -2.51 11.17 3.31
C PHE A 70 -1.68 10.30 4.26
N HIS A 71 -1.68 8.97 4.06
CA HIS A 71 -0.91 8.03 4.89
C HIS A 71 0.58 8.38 4.87
N PHE A 72 1.09 8.69 3.70
CA PHE A 72 2.49 9.03 3.48
C PHE A 72 2.87 10.34 4.17
N VAL A 73 2.11 11.41 3.89
CA VAL A 73 2.33 12.73 4.49
C VAL A 73 2.23 12.68 6.01
N MET A 74 1.22 11.97 6.53
CA MET A 74 1.07 11.78 7.97
C MET A 74 2.22 10.97 8.59
N GLY A 75 2.75 9.98 7.88
CA GLY A 75 3.94 9.23 8.29
C GLY A 75 5.14 10.16 8.50
N PHE A 76 5.43 11.02 7.53
CA PHE A 76 6.50 12.04 7.64
C PHE A 76 6.25 13.04 8.78
N VAL A 77 5.02 13.56 8.87
CA VAL A 77 4.67 14.52 9.94
C VAL A 77 4.86 13.91 11.31
N LEU A 78 4.48 12.66 11.51
CA LEU A 78 4.65 11.98 12.79
C LEU A 78 6.13 11.71 13.08
N GLU A 79 6.91 11.29 12.09
CA GLU A 79 8.35 11.07 12.26
C GLU A 79 9.09 12.36 12.61
N LEU A 80 8.87 13.46 11.88
CA LEU A 80 9.48 14.75 12.15
C LEU A 80 9.13 15.28 13.55
N ARG A 81 7.87 15.09 13.98
CA ARG A 81 7.45 15.50 15.33
C ARG A 81 8.04 14.64 16.43
N ASN A 82 8.14 13.33 16.20
CA ASN A 82 8.73 12.40 17.16
C ASN A 82 10.25 12.64 17.31
N SER A 83 10.95 12.92 16.24
CA SER A 83 12.38 13.26 16.28
C SER A 83 12.63 14.62 16.91
N GLY A 84 11.82 15.64 16.58
CA GLY A 84 11.93 16.99 17.15
C GLY A 84 11.49 17.12 18.62
N ALA A 85 10.70 16.19 19.14
CA ALA A 85 10.30 16.19 20.55
C ALA A 85 11.45 15.77 21.50
N ARG A 86 12.53 15.23 20.98
CA ARG A 86 13.72 14.83 21.75
C ARG A 86 14.66 16.03 21.90
N LYS A 87 14.53 16.74 22.99
CA LYS A 87 15.41 17.89 23.29
C LYS A 87 16.83 17.50 23.73
N VAL A 88 17.04 16.27 24.20
CA VAL A 88 18.33 15.77 24.68
C VAL A 88 18.59 14.40 24.08
N ALA A 89 19.74 14.22 23.42
CA ALA A 89 20.18 12.92 22.95
C ALA A 89 20.46 11.99 24.15
N TYR A 90 20.05 10.71 24.05
CA TYR A 90 20.39 9.75 25.09
C TYR A 90 21.91 9.57 25.15
N ALA A 91 22.50 9.72 26.33
CA ALA A 91 23.92 9.41 26.58
C ALA A 91 24.27 7.95 26.25
N LYS A 92 23.28 7.05 26.29
CA LYS A 92 23.39 5.65 25.89
C LYS A 92 22.14 5.25 25.08
N ASN A 93 22.31 5.03 23.78
CA ASN A 93 21.20 4.61 22.91
C ASN A 93 20.98 3.09 23.00
N ASN A 94 20.04 2.66 23.84
CA ASN A 94 19.59 1.27 23.91
C ASN A 94 18.21 1.11 23.24
N GLY A 95 18.12 1.54 21.98
CA GLY A 95 16.89 1.49 21.20
C GLY A 95 16.31 0.08 21.08
N GLY A 96 17.14 -0.96 21.16
CA GLY A 96 16.71 -2.37 21.12
C GLY A 96 15.89 -2.82 22.33
N ALA A 97 16.03 -2.15 23.49
CA ALA A 97 15.26 -2.46 24.69
C ALA A 97 13.82 -1.93 24.68
N SER A 98 13.57 -0.85 23.91
CA SER A 98 12.29 -0.13 23.94
C SER A 98 11.47 -0.20 22.63
N SER A 99 12.09 -0.57 21.48
CA SER A 99 11.45 -0.61 20.18
C SER A 99 12.05 -1.67 19.27
N SER A 100 11.22 -2.27 18.39
CA SER A 100 11.69 -3.23 17.39
C SER A 100 12.55 -2.54 16.33
N TRP A 101 13.40 -3.30 15.63
CA TRP A 101 14.16 -2.81 14.47
C TRP A 101 13.23 -2.25 13.39
N MET A 102 12.12 -2.94 13.11
CA MET A 102 11.10 -2.50 12.15
C MET A 102 10.48 -1.15 12.52
N SER A 103 10.18 -0.94 13.80
CA SER A 103 9.66 0.35 14.29
C SER A 103 10.63 1.51 14.04
N ARG A 104 11.93 1.28 14.21
CA ARG A 104 12.96 2.31 14.00
C ARG A 104 13.23 2.59 12.52
N ASN A 105 12.95 1.63 11.64
CA ASN A 105 13.19 1.75 10.20
C ASN A 105 11.91 1.94 9.38
N MET A 106 10.80 2.25 10.03
CA MET A 106 9.49 2.38 9.40
C MET A 106 9.47 3.44 8.29
N ILE A 107 10.16 4.56 8.52
CA ILE A 107 10.24 5.64 7.54
C ILE A 107 11.02 5.22 6.28
N TRP A 108 12.09 4.44 6.44
CA TRP A 108 12.89 3.97 5.30
C TRP A 108 12.12 2.98 4.44
N SER A 109 11.44 2.00 5.06
CA SER A 109 10.53 1.11 4.32
C SER A 109 9.41 1.89 3.64
N GLY A 110 8.85 2.90 4.30
CA GLY A 110 7.85 3.78 3.72
C GLY A 110 8.35 4.51 2.47
N ILE A 111 9.54 5.14 2.52
CA ILE A 111 10.14 5.84 1.37
C ILE A 111 10.35 4.87 0.18
N THR A 112 10.85 3.68 0.45
CA THR A 112 11.06 2.68 -0.61
C THR A 112 9.75 2.21 -1.22
N ILE A 113 8.71 2.01 -0.39
CA ILE A 113 7.37 1.68 -0.89
C ILE A 113 6.80 2.82 -1.73
N LEU A 114 7.04 4.09 -1.36
CA LEU A 114 6.61 5.22 -2.21
C LEU A 114 7.32 5.21 -3.57
N ALA A 115 8.62 4.99 -3.59
CA ALA A 115 9.38 4.88 -4.84
C ALA A 115 8.84 3.72 -5.71
N PHE A 116 8.50 2.60 -5.07
CA PHE A 116 7.85 1.47 -5.74
C PHE A 116 6.46 1.82 -6.28
N ILE A 117 5.63 2.54 -5.51
CA ILE A 117 4.31 3.02 -6.01
C ILE A 117 4.50 3.90 -7.25
N GLY A 118 5.54 4.74 -7.29
CA GLY A 118 5.90 5.51 -8.47
C GLY A 118 6.20 4.62 -9.69
N LEU A 119 7.02 3.58 -9.51
CA LEU A 119 7.29 2.59 -10.56
C LEU A 119 6.01 1.85 -10.99
N HIS A 120 5.20 1.41 -10.03
CA HIS A 120 3.93 0.73 -10.29
C HIS A 120 2.95 1.62 -11.08
N PHE A 121 2.90 2.91 -10.79
CA PHE A 121 2.10 3.86 -11.56
C PHE A 121 2.61 4.04 -12.99
N ILE A 122 3.93 4.09 -13.18
CA ILE A 122 4.55 4.14 -14.52
C ILE A 122 4.24 2.87 -15.31
N ASP A 123 4.21 1.71 -14.65
CA ASP A 123 3.99 0.44 -15.32
C ASP A 123 2.53 0.20 -15.70
N PHE A 124 1.57 0.64 -14.89
CA PHE A 124 0.16 0.26 -15.05
C PHE A 124 -0.79 1.46 -15.06
N TRP A 125 -0.71 2.36 -14.07
CA TRP A 125 -1.73 3.38 -13.89
C TRP A 125 -1.64 4.49 -14.97
N PHE A 126 -0.46 5.01 -15.25
CA PHE A 126 -0.29 6.04 -16.28
C PHE A 126 -0.61 5.55 -17.69
N PRO A 127 -0.17 4.34 -18.13
CA PRO A 127 -0.60 3.79 -19.40
C PRO A 127 -2.12 3.67 -19.51
N GLU A 128 -2.78 3.15 -18.46
CA GLU A 128 -4.23 3.00 -18.44
C GLU A 128 -4.96 4.35 -18.50
N MET A 129 -4.48 5.37 -17.77
CA MET A 129 -5.04 6.73 -17.82
C MET A 129 -4.83 7.36 -19.19
N ASN A 130 -3.68 7.15 -19.82
CA ASN A 130 -3.42 7.63 -21.17
C ASN A 130 -4.39 7.02 -22.19
N THR A 131 -4.54 5.68 -22.16
CA THR A 131 -5.46 4.98 -23.09
C THR A 131 -6.90 5.47 -22.92
N LYS A 132 -7.39 5.56 -21.68
CA LYS A 132 -8.80 5.94 -21.43
C LYS A 132 -9.10 7.41 -21.64
N PHE A 133 -8.27 8.30 -21.12
CA PHE A 133 -8.61 9.73 -21.07
C PHE A 133 -7.95 10.56 -22.17
N ILE A 134 -6.82 10.11 -22.72
CA ILE A 134 -6.15 10.82 -23.83
C ILE A 134 -6.55 10.21 -25.17
N GLN A 135 -6.43 8.87 -25.29
CA GLN A 135 -6.81 8.16 -26.52
C GLN A 135 -8.33 7.89 -26.61
N GLN A 136 -9.05 8.07 -25.51
CA GLN A 136 -10.50 7.83 -25.37
C GLN A 136 -10.92 6.37 -25.69
N ASP A 137 -10.00 5.44 -25.51
CA ASP A 137 -10.25 4.01 -25.69
C ASP A 137 -10.58 3.34 -24.36
N TRP A 138 -11.84 2.95 -24.21
CA TRP A 138 -12.36 2.23 -23.03
C TRP A 138 -12.66 0.75 -23.33
N SER A 139 -12.34 0.28 -24.53
CA SER A 139 -12.65 -1.08 -24.97
C SER A 139 -11.89 -2.13 -24.16
N GLY A 140 -10.71 -1.81 -23.68
CA GLY A 140 -9.81 -2.77 -23.02
C GLY A 140 -9.24 -3.81 -23.97
N THR A 141 -9.40 -3.66 -25.31
CA THR A 141 -8.88 -4.57 -26.32
C THR A 141 -7.55 -4.08 -26.89
N MET A 142 -6.83 -4.96 -27.55
CA MET A 142 -5.60 -4.65 -28.26
C MET A 142 -5.48 -5.49 -29.52
N GLU A 143 -4.97 -4.92 -30.60
CA GLU A 143 -4.78 -5.62 -31.87
C GLU A 143 -3.85 -6.83 -31.67
N GLY A 144 -4.25 -7.99 -32.22
CA GLY A 144 -3.50 -9.24 -32.11
C GLY A 144 -3.66 -9.98 -30.78
N VAL A 145 -4.48 -9.50 -29.85
CA VAL A 145 -4.79 -10.15 -28.57
C VAL A 145 -6.26 -10.52 -28.53
N GLU A 146 -6.55 -11.80 -28.26
CA GLU A 146 -7.92 -12.28 -28.09
C GLU A 146 -8.45 -11.85 -26.70
N GLY A 147 -9.63 -11.24 -26.68
CA GLY A 147 -10.26 -10.72 -25.45
C GLY A 147 -9.63 -9.41 -24.93
N PHE A 148 -9.58 -9.25 -23.60
CA PHE A 148 -9.02 -8.06 -22.98
C PHE A 148 -7.50 -8.16 -22.83
N ARG A 149 -6.80 -7.02 -22.93
CA ARG A 149 -5.33 -6.88 -23.00
C ARG A 149 -4.59 -7.01 -21.65
N TYR A 150 -5.26 -6.91 -20.52
CA TYR A 150 -4.62 -6.71 -19.20
C TYR A 150 -3.65 -7.79 -18.79
N HIS A 151 -3.98 -9.08 -19.02
CA HIS A 151 -3.07 -10.18 -18.73
C HIS A 151 -1.85 -10.18 -19.64
N HIS A 152 -2.04 -9.89 -20.92
CA HIS A 152 -0.95 -9.80 -21.90
C HIS A 152 0.04 -8.70 -21.49
N GLU A 153 -0.45 -7.50 -21.21
CA GLU A 153 0.36 -6.37 -20.75
C GLU A 153 1.09 -6.66 -19.43
N LEU A 154 0.43 -7.36 -18.49
CA LEU A 154 1.04 -7.78 -17.23
C LEU A 154 2.25 -8.70 -17.49
N VAL A 155 2.06 -9.76 -18.31
CA VAL A 155 3.11 -10.72 -18.62
C VAL A 155 4.28 -10.04 -19.32
N GLU A 156 4.01 -9.18 -20.31
CA GLU A 156 5.03 -8.44 -21.04
C GLU A 156 5.90 -7.58 -20.11
N LYS A 157 5.31 -6.91 -19.11
CA LYS A 157 6.06 -6.13 -18.12
C LYS A 157 7.03 -6.98 -17.32
N PHE A 158 6.66 -8.21 -16.97
CA PHE A 158 7.45 -9.11 -16.12
C PHE A 158 8.39 -10.05 -16.90
N VAL A 159 8.55 -9.90 -18.21
CA VAL A 159 9.67 -10.50 -18.98
C VAL A 159 11.00 -9.87 -18.55
N ASN A 160 11.02 -8.61 -18.14
CA ASN A 160 12.22 -7.90 -17.73
C ASN A 160 12.69 -8.31 -16.32
N PRO A 161 13.86 -9.00 -16.17
CA PRO A 161 14.31 -9.52 -14.87
C PRO A 161 14.66 -8.41 -13.86
N VAL A 162 15.08 -7.23 -14.33
CA VAL A 162 15.36 -6.09 -13.45
C VAL A 162 14.05 -5.59 -12.81
N ARG A 163 12.98 -5.54 -13.59
CA ARG A 163 11.64 -5.17 -13.09
C ARG A 163 11.15 -6.19 -12.09
N VAL A 164 11.25 -7.49 -12.40
CA VAL A 164 10.92 -8.57 -11.46
C VAL A 164 11.69 -8.40 -10.14
N GLY A 165 13.00 -8.16 -10.21
CA GLY A 165 13.83 -7.93 -9.02
C GLY A 165 13.39 -6.71 -8.20
N ALA A 166 13.03 -5.59 -8.85
CA ALA A 166 12.56 -4.39 -8.18
C ALA A 166 11.22 -4.64 -7.45
N TYR A 167 10.28 -5.35 -8.09
CA TYR A 167 9.01 -5.72 -7.48
C TYR A 167 9.20 -6.68 -6.31
N ALA A 168 9.99 -7.74 -6.47
CA ALA A 168 10.29 -8.69 -5.40
C ALA A 168 10.94 -8.01 -4.19
N PHE A 169 11.90 -7.12 -4.42
CA PHE A 169 12.53 -6.33 -3.36
C PHE A 169 11.50 -5.45 -2.62
N ALA A 170 10.65 -4.76 -3.37
CA ALA A 170 9.60 -3.91 -2.79
C ALA A 170 8.59 -4.73 -1.97
N PHE A 171 8.22 -5.93 -2.40
CA PHE A 171 7.33 -6.83 -1.66
C PHE A 171 7.94 -7.26 -0.32
N VAL A 172 9.23 -7.58 -0.28
CA VAL A 172 9.91 -7.86 0.99
C VAL A 172 9.82 -6.67 1.95
N LEU A 173 10.07 -5.44 1.46
CA LEU A 173 9.98 -4.24 2.30
C LEU A 173 8.55 -3.91 2.70
N LEU A 174 7.56 -4.16 1.83
CA LEU A 174 6.15 -4.04 2.17
C LEU A 174 5.77 -5.03 3.27
N GLY A 175 6.23 -6.29 3.20
CA GLY A 175 6.03 -7.29 4.25
C GLY A 175 6.58 -6.83 5.60
N LEU A 176 7.81 -6.29 5.63
CA LEU A 176 8.40 -5.74 6.84
C LEU A 176 7.61 -4.53 7.37
N HIS A 177 7.13 -3.65 6.49
CA HIS A 177 6.29 -2.51 6.83
C HIS A 177 4.95 -2.94 7.45
N LEU A 178 4.28 -3.92 6.84
CA LEU A 178 3.01 -4.47 7.31
C LEU A 178 3.16 -5.23 8.64
N ALA A 179 4.25 -5.98 8.83
CA ALA A 179 4.50 -6.72 10.07
C ALA A 179 4.51 -5.82 11.31
N HIS A 180 5.00 -4.58 11.18
CA HIS A 180 4.93 -3.59 12.24
C HIS A 180 3.63 -2.78 12.18
N GLY A 181 3.26 -2.29 11.00
CA GLY A 181 2.13 -1.38 10.78
C GLY A 181 0.78 -1.96 11.22
N PHE A 182 0.54 -3.25 10.98
CA PHE A 182 -0.70 -3.92 11.34
C PHE A 182 -0.98 -3.80 12.85
N THR A 183 -0.08 -4.28 13.68
CA THR A 183 -0.26 -4.24 15.15
C THR A 183 -0.31 -2.80 15.68
N SER A 184 0.49 -1.91 15.09
CA SER A 184 0.55 -0.49 15.47
C SER A 184 -0.78 0.25 15.17
N ALA A 185 -1.44 -0.07 14.05
CA ALA A 185 -2.74 0.50 13.71
C ALA A 185 -3.81 0.10 14.74
N PHE A 186 -3.92 -1.18 15.08
CA PHE A 186 -4.83 -1.66 16.13
C PHE A 186 -4.52 -1.05 17.50
N GLN A 187 -3.24 -0.91 17.84
CA GLN A 187 -2.82 -0.28 19.09
C GLN A 187 -3.25 1.18 19.17
N SER A 188 -3.14 1.92 18.07
CA SER A 188 -3.56 3.32 17.99
C SER A 188 -5.07 3.51 18.16
N MET A 189 -5.85 2.48 17.84
CA MET A 189 -7.31 2.45 18.02
C MET A 189 -7.76 1.86 19.36
N GLY A 190 -6.82 1.52 20.27
CA GLY A 190 -7.14 0.91 21.56
C GLY A 190 -7.51 -0.59 21.49
N GLY A 191 -7.38 -1.22 20.32
CA GLY A 191 -7.84 -2.59 20.07
C GLY A 191 -6.95 -3.71 20.62
N THR A 192 -5.84 -3.41 21.30
CA THR A 192 -4.85 -4.44 21.72
C THR A 192 -5.08 -5.00 23.12
N ALA A 193 -5.99 -4.45 23.91
CA ALA A 193 -6.27 -4.93 25.26
C ALA A 193 -6.72 -6.40 25.25
N GLY A 194 -5.96 -7.29 25.89
CA GLY A 194 -6.20 -8.73 25.95
C GLY A 194 -6.00 -9.52 24.65
N ARG A 195 -5.79 -8.85 23.51
CA ARG A 195 -5.73 -9.46 22.17
C ARG A 195 -4.37 -9.31 21.47
N LYS A 196 -3.36 -8.79 22.16
CA LYS A 196 -2.05 -8.45 21.55
C LYS A 196 -1.40 -9.62 20.83
N LYS A 197 -1.37 -10.83 21.43
CA LYS A 197 -0.77 -12.02 20.81
C LYS A 197 -1.51 -12.42 19.53
N THR A 198 -2.85 -12.45 19.56
CA THR A 198 -3.67 -12.80 18.40
C THR A 198 -3.44 -11.82 17.25
N LEU A 199 -3.46 -10.50 17.52
CA LEU A 199 -3.20 -9.48 16.53
C LEU A 199 -1.78 -9.54 15.95
N GLN A 200 -0.79 -9.91 16.76
CA GLN A 200 0.57 -10.14 16.29
C GLN A 200 0.65 -11.35 15.34
N THR A 201 -0.06 -12.44 15.66
CA THR A 201 -0.10 -13.63 14.80
C THR A 201 -0.80 -13.33 13.46
N ILE A 202 -1.96 -12.69 13.51
CA ILE A 202 -2.69 -12.28 12.29
C ILE A 202 -1.84 -11.29 11.47
N GLY A 203 -1.21 -10.30 12.11
CA GLY A 203 -0.35 -9.33 11.44
C GLY A 203 0.86 -9.97 10.77
N LYS A 204 1.46 -10.99 11.39
CA LYS A 204 2.55 -11.78 10.77
C LYS A 204 2.05 -12.55 9.55
N ALA A 205 0.91 -13.24 9.65
CA ALA A 205 0.32 -13.94 8.51
C ALA A 205 0.00 -12.96 7.37
N TYR A 206 -0.64 -11.84 7.70
CA TYR A 206 -0.96 -10.79 6.75
C TYR A 206 0.29 -10.24 6.04
N SER A 207 1.36 -9.97 6.78
CA SER A 207 2.61 -9.42 6.23
C SER A 207 3.42 -10.40 5.36
N ILE A 208 3.12 -11.68 5.42
CA ILE A 208 3.74 -12.72 4.58
C ILE A 208 2.89 -13.00 3.33
N ILE A 209 1.56 -12.99 3.49
CA ILE A 209 0.63 -13.40 2.43
C ILE A 209 0.34 -12.26 1.45
N ILE A 210 0.25 -11.03 1.93
CA ILE A 210 -0.23 -9.91 1.12
C ILE A 210 0.79 -9.35 0.12
N PRO A 211 2.09 -9.22 0.47
CA PRO A 211 3.06 -8.84 -0.56
C PRO A 211 3.30 -9.95 -1.55
#